data_b5ca2a6dd35bce33213922c5145f38ca
#
_entry.id   b5ca2a6dd35bce33213922c5145f38ca
#
_cell.length_a   1.000
_cell.length_b   1.000
_cell.length_c   1.000
_cell.angle_alpha   90.00
_cell.angle_beta   90.00
_cell.angle_gamma   90.00
#
_symmetry.space_group_name_H-M   'P 1'
#
loop_
_entity.id
_entity.type
_entity.pdbx_description
1 polymer ?
#
loop_
_entity_poly.entity_id
_entity_poly.type
_entity_poly.pdbx_seq_one_letter_code
_entity_poly.pdbx_strand_id
1 'polypeptide(L)'
;MLLFDEPLCNLDSALRHEMRLLIRNLHQQTGATILYVTHDQTEAMTLAERMVILNKGHVEQIGTPTDIYDQPASIFVASFIGTPPMNLLPVHCLDDNVLILADGQRLPIKLGIASNRTGKWLMGLRPETVVLAQTGVTATVESSENLGSHSLLYCQLAGTRCVVSLAERQHLMPGTQIRLTIHPAPLLFDIESGQRQLVSFSQTTK
;
A
#
# COMPACT_ATOMS: atom_id res chain seq x y z
N MET A 1 4.54 -10.65 31.47
CA MET A 1 4.56 -10.82 30.00
C MET A 1 3.56 -11.88 29.63
N LEU A 2 2.71 -11.61 28.63
CA LEU A 2 1.73 -12.55 28.07
C LEU A 2 2.16 -12.93 26.67
N LEU A 3 1.93 -14.18 26.27
CA LEU A 3 2.22 -14.70 24.94
C LEU A 3 0.92 -15.23 24.33
N PHE A 4 0.56 -14.71 23.19
CA PHE A 4 -0.59 -15.16 22.39
C PHE A 4 -0.09 -15.65 21.03
N ASP A 5 -0.44 -16.87 20.69
CA ASP A 5 -0.11 -17.46 19.40
C ASP A 5 -1.42 -17.76 18.65
N GLU A 6 -1.71 -16.94 17.65
CA GLU A 6 -2.92 -16.96 16.82
C GLU A 6 -4.25 -17.14 17.63
N PRO A 7 -4.48 -16.37 18.71
CA PRO A 7 -5.54 -16.66 19.65
C PRO A 7 -6.96 -16.51 19.09
N LEU A 8 -7.13 -15.78 17.98
CA LEU A 8 -8.45 -15.46 17.41
C LEU A 8 -8.75 -16.19 16.09
N CYS A 9 -7.87 -17.09 15.63
CA CYS A 9 -7.96 -17.71 14.30
C CYS A 9 -9.26 -18.52 14.08
N ASN A 10 -9.84 -19.09 15.14
CA ASN A 10 -11.03 -19.96 15.07
C ASN A 10 -12.35 -19.25 15.42
N LEU A 11 -12.35 -17.93 15.52
CA LEU A 11 -13.53 -17.15 15.87
C LEU A 11 -14.20 -16.54 14.63
N ASP A 12 -15.51 -16.39 14.70
CA ASP A 12 -16.26 -15.61 13.72
C ASP A 12 -15.92 -14.12 13.77
N SER A 13 -16.33 -13.35 12.78
CA SER A 13 -15.95 -11.95 12.62
C SER A 13 -16.44 -11.05 13.75
N ALA A 14 -17.65 -11.31 14.30
CA ALA A 14 -18.23 -10.49 15.37
C ALA A 14 -17.48 -10.74 16.69
N LEU A 15 -17.31 -12.01 17.06
CA LEU A 15 -16.59 -12.40 18.26
C LEU A 15 -15.11 -12.00 18.18
N ARG A 16 -14.48 -12.09 17.00
CA ARG A 16 -13.11 -11.62 16.80
C ARG A 16 -12.98 -10.12 17.07
N HIS A 17 -13.97 -9.32 16.66
CA HIS A 17 -13.99 -7.88 16.93
C HIS A 17 -14.07 -7.60 18.44
N GLU A 18 -14.99 -8.26 19.16
CA GLU A 18 -15.14 -8.11 20.61
C GLU A 18 -13.87 -8.51 21.37
N MET A 19 -13.26 -9.64 20.98
CA MET A 19 -12.05 -10.13 21.62
C MET A 19 -10.85 -9.20 21.41
N ARG A 20 -10.72 -8.55 20.24
CA ARG A 20 -9.69 -7.51 20.04
C ARG A 20 -9.86 -6.36 21.00
N LEU A 21 -11.09 -5.88 21.19
CA LEU A 21 -11.38 -4.81 22.15
C LEU A 21 -11.03 -5.24 23.59
N LEU A 22 -11.36 -6.48 23.95
CA LEU A 22 -11.06 -7.03 25.28
C LEU A 22 -9.53 -7.09 25.53
N ILE A 23 -8.76 -7.61 24.58
CA ILE A 23 -7.29 -7.70 24.66
C ILE A 23 -6.68 -6.31 24.80
N ARG A 24 -7.13 -5.35 24.01
CA ARG A 24 -6.67 -3.95 24.09
C ARG A 24 -6.95 -3.32 25.46
N ASN A 25 -8.16 -3.52 25.97
CA ASN A 25 -8.55 -3.02 27.32
C ASN A 25 -7.72 -3.69 28.42
N LEU A 26 -7.49 -4.99 28.33
CA LEU A 26 -6.64 -5.75 29.27
C LEU A 26 -5.21 -5.18 29.27
N HIS A 27 -4.65 -4.94 28.11
CA HIS A 27 -3.31 -4.33 27.99
C HIS A 27 -3.27 -2.95 28.65
N GLN A 28 -4.25 -2.08 28.35
CA GLN A 28 -4.32 -0.74 28.92
C GLN A 28 -4.48 -0.74 30.45
N GLN A 29 -5.26 -1.66 31.01
CA GLN A 29 -5.50 -1.75 32.46
C GLN A 29 -4.32 -2.32 33.22
N THR A 30 -3.61 -3.29 32.62
CA THR A 30 -2.55 -4.03 33.31
C THR A 30 -1.14 -3.48 33.05
N GLY A 31 -0.95 -2.78 31.91
CA GLY A 31 0.39 -2.40 31.43
C GLY A 31 1.30 -3.60 31.13
N ALA A 32 0.73 -4.79 30.98
CA ALA A 32 1.50 -6.01 30.77
C ALA A 32 2.12 -6.02 29.36
N THR A 33 3.38 -6.38 29.25
CA THR A 33 3.99 -6.65 27.95
C THR A 33 3.31 -7.86 27.32
N ILE A 34 2.81 -7.70 26.10
CA ILE A 34 2.15 -8.75 25.32
C ILE A 34 2.96 -9.02 24.06
N LEU A 35 3.32 -10.27 23.83
CA LEU A 35 3.81 -10.74 22.54
C LEU A 35 2.64 -11.47 21.86
N TYR A 36 2.22 -10.94 20.68
CA TYR A 36 1.06 -11.41 19.96
C TYR A 36 1.48 -11.87 18.56
N VAL A 37 1.30 -13.15 18.26
CA VAL A 37 1.57 -13.72 16.93
C VAL A 37 0.24 -13.86 16.20
N THR A 38 0.17 -13.35 14.97
CA THR A 38 -1.00 -13.45 14.11
C THR A 38 -0.60 -13.33 12.63
N HIS A 39 -1.41 -13.91 11.76
CA HIS A 39 -1.37 -13.67 10.32
C HIS A 39 -2.50 -12.71 9.86
N ASP A 40 -3.39 -12.30 10.76
CA ASP A 40 -4.45 -11.32 10.47
C ASP A 40 -3.90 -9.90 10.56
N GLN A 41 -3.86 -9.21 9.40
CA GLN A 41 -3.36 -7.83 9.33
C GLN A 41 -4.19 -6.86 10.15
N THR A 42 -5.51 -7.08 10.26
CA THR A 42 -6.39 -6.21 11.05
C THR A 42 -6.06 -6.32 12.53
N GLU A 43 -5.78 -7.53 13.03
CA GLU A 43 -5.33 -7.73 14.42
C GLU A 43 -4.00 -7.00 14.65
N ALA A 44 -3.02 -7.24 13.79
CA ALA A 44 -1.70 -6.62 13.91
C ALA A 44 -1.79 -5.08 13.87
N MET A 45 -2.54 -4.51 12.92
CA MET A 45 -2.69 -3.06 12.76
C MET A 45 -3.44 -2.39 13.92
N THR A 46 -4.38 -3.10 14.57
CA THR A 46 -5.26 -2.51 15.60
C THR A 46 -4.80 -2.74 17.03
N LEU A 47 -4.04 -3.80 17.29
CA LEU A 47 -3.61 -4.17 18.64
C LEU A 47 -2.18 -3.75 18.95
N ALA A 48 -1.28 -3.75 17.95
CA ALA A 48 0.13 -3.58 18.20
C ALA A 48 0.53 -2.11 18.40
N GLU A 49 1.40 -1.87 19.37
CA GLU A 49 2.20 -0.63 19.46
C GLU A 49 3.44 -0.70 18.56
N ARG A 50 3.98 -1.91 18.40
CA ARG A 50 5.09 -2.22 17.50
C ARG A 50 4.82 -3.55 16.79
N MET A 51 5.06 -3.58 15.49
CA MET A 51 4.94 -4.76 14.66
C MET A 51 6.33 -5.23 14.22
N VAL A 52 6.47 -6.54 14.10
CA VAL A 52 7.62 -7.19 13.47
C VAL A 52 7.10 -8.00 12.28
N ILE A 53 7.52 -7.64 11.08
CA ILE A 53 7.20 -8.38 9.86
C ILE A 53 8.28 -9.43 9.62
N LEU A 54 7.84 -10.68 9.53
CA LEU A 54 8.72 -11.83 9.31
C LEU A 54 8.50 -12.40 7.90
N ASN A 55 9.59 -12.73 7.23
CA ASN A 55 9.59 -13.42 5.96
C ASN A 55 10.60 -14.57 5.99
N LYS A 56 10.12 -15.79 5.86
CA LYS A 56 10.97 -17.01 5.86
C LYS A 56 11.96 -17.05 7.05
N GLY A 57 11.51 -16.63 8.24
CA GLY A 57 12.32 -16.60 9.46
C GLY A 57 13.23 -15.39 9.62
N HIS A 58 13.26 -14.47 8.65
CA HIS A 58 14.02 -13.22 8.73
C HIS A 58 13.12 -12.05 9.07
N VAL A 59 13.64 -11.09 9.83
CA VAL A 59 12.96 -9.84 10.13
C VAL A 59 13.08 -8.89 8.92
N GLU A 60 11.97 -8.55 8.29
CA GLU A 60 11.91 -7.62 7.16
C GLU A 60 11.82 -6.16 7.62
N GLN A 61 10.97 -5.89 8.62
CA GLN A 61 10.79 -4.56 9.17
C GLN A 61 10.26 -4.62 10.60
N ILE A 62 10.67 -3.65 11.41
CA ILE A 62 10.11 -3.37 12.74
C ILE A 62 9.70 -1.90 12.77
N GLY A 63 8.49 -1.62 13.24
CA GLY A 63 7.99 -0.25 13.37
C GLY A 63 6.62 -0.19 14.00
N THR A 64 6.04 1.00 14.12
CA THR A 64 4.63 1.14 14.43
C THR A 64 3.78 0.65 13.27
N PRO A 65 2.50 0.26 13.48
CA PRO A 65 1.60 -0.10 12.39
C PRO A 65 1.56 0.95 11.28
N THR A 66 1.47 2.22 11.64
CA THR A 66 1.46 3.35 10.70
C THR A 66 2.76 3.44 9.90
N ASP A 67 3.92 3.32 10.56
CA ASP A 67 5.22 3.36 9.85
C ASP A 67 5.34 2.23 8.82
N ILE A 68 4.91 1.02 9.20
CA ILE A 68 4.97 -0.15 8.31
C ILE A 68 4.02 0.01 7.12
N TYR A 69 2.84 0.59 7.34
CA TYR A 69 1.87 0.85 6.28
C TYR A 69 2.32 1.95 5.33
N ASP A 70 2.71 3.11 5.88
CA ASP A 70 3.04 4.30 5.10
C ASP A 70 4.44 4.23 4.49
N GLN A 71 5.37 3.55 5.18
CA GLN A 71 6.79 3.52 4.83
C GLN A 71 7.36 2.10 4.81
N PRO A 72 6.80 1.17 4.01
CA PRO A 72 7.32 -0.18 3.90
C PRO A 72 8.78 -0.15 3.42
N ALA A 73 9.62 -0.95 4.07
CA ALA A 73 11.06 -0.99 3.78
C ALA A 73 11.38 -1.74 2.47
N SER A 74 10.51 -2.65 2.05
CA SER A 74 10.73 -3.51 0.88
C SER A 74 9.44 -3.74 0.09
N ILE A 75 9.59 -4.24 -1.14
CA ILE A 75 8.50 -4.73 -1.99
C ILE A 75 7.68 -5.79 -1.24
N PHE A 76 8.36 -6.67 -0.47
CA PHE A 76 7.68 -7.69 0.31
C PHE A 76 6.72 -7.07 1.33
N VAL A 77 7.19 -6.13 2.15
CA VAL A 77 6.34 -5.46 3.16
C VAL A 77 5.21 -4.68 2.49
N ALA A 78 5.51 -3.95 1.40
CA ALA A 78 4.53 -3.18 0.63
C ALA A 78 3.39 -4.04 0.08
N SER A 79 3.71 -5.22 -0.43
CA SER A 79 2.74 -6.17 -0.98
C SER A 79 2.06 -7.04 0.08
N PHE A 80 2.68 -7.21 1.24
CA PHE A 80 2.13 -8.01 2.34
C PHE A 80 1.13 -7.22 3.17
N ILE A 81 1.38 -5.94 3.44
CA ILE A 81 0.54 -5.10 4.31
C ILE A 81 -0.44 -4.26 3.49
N GLY A 82 -1.72 -4.37 3.85
CA GLY A 82 -2.85 -3.66 3.22
C GLY A 82 -3.79 -4.60 2.46
N THR A 83 -5.09 -4.27 2.51
CA THR A 83 -6.15 -5.00 1.78
C THR A 83 -7.05 -3.98 1.08
N PRO A 84 -6.89 -3.81 -0.24
CA PRO A 84 -5.92 -4.44 -1.14
C PRO A 84 -4.46 -4.04 -0.85
N PRO A 85 -3.48 -4.84 -1.32
CA PRO A 85 -2.06 -4.50 -1.17
C PRO A 85 -1.66 -3.27 -1.99
N MET A 86 -0.46 -2.76 -1.76
CA MET A 86 0.11 -1.66 -2.54
C MET A 86 0.22 -2.03 -4.03
N ASN A 87 -0.21 -1.14 -4.91
CA ASN A 87 0.07 -1.25 -6.34
C ASN A 87 1.57 -1.07 -6.58
N LEU A 88 2.16 -1.93 -7.37
CA LEU A 88 3.58 -1.89 -7.74
C LEU A 88 3.68 -1.78 -9.25
N LEU A 89 3.95 -0.59 -9.77
CA LEU A 89 3.97 -0.28 -11.18
C LEU A 89 5.40 -0.08 -11.68
N PRO A 90 5.83 -0.79 -12.74
CA PRO A 90 7.13 -0.54 -13.35
C PRO A 90 7.21 0.88 -13.91
N VAL A 91 8.27 1.59 -13.55
CA VAL A 91 8.53 2.95 -14.02
C VAL A 91 9.99 3.10 -14.40
N HIS A 92 10.26 4.06 -15.29
CA HIS A 92 11.59 4.49 -15.66
C HIS A 92 11.74 5.98 -15.38
N CYS A 93 12.95 6.42 -15.04
CA CYS A 93 13.28 7.82 -14.90
C CYS A 93 13.93 8.31 -16.20
N LEU A 94 13.43 9.43 -16.72
CA LEU A 94 14.07 10.13 -17.84
C LEU A 94 15.17 11.09 -17.35
N ASP A 95 16.01 11.58 -18.28
CA ASP A 95 17.09 12.52 -17.98
C ASP A 95 16.62 13.83 -17.32
N ASP A 96 15.36 14.21 -17.53
CA ASP A 96 14.72 15.37 -16.88
C ASP A 96 14.09 15.05 -15.51
N ASN A 97 14.44 13.90 -14.94
CA ASN A 97 13.92 13.36 -13.68
C ASN A 97 12.41 13.09 -13.66
N VAL A 98 11.75 13.05 -14.80
CA VAL A 98 10.34 12.68 -14.91
C VAL A 98 10.18 11.16 -14.93
N LEU A 99 9.26 10.65 -14.12
CA LEU A 99 8.89 9.23 -14.15
C LEU A 99 7.96 8.97 -15.32
N ILE A 100 8.20 7.86 -16.01
CA ILE A 100 7.34 7.35 -17.08
C ILE A 100 6.92 5.91 -16.79
N LEU A 101 5.69 5.59 -17.15
CA LEU A 101 5.15 4.24 -17.13
C LEU A 101 5.66 3.42 -18.32
N ALA A 102 5.45 2.09 -18.29
CA ALA A 102 5.93 1.17 -19.31
C ALA A 102 5.39 1.47 -20.74
N ASP A 103 4.22 2.10 -20.85
CA ASP A 103 3.59 2.50 -22.11
C ASP A 103 3.99 3.92 -22.58
N GLY A 104 4.92 4.57 -21.87
CA GLY A 104 5.40 5.92 -22.19
C GLY A 104 4.59 7.07 -21.61
N GLN A 105 3.52 6.81 -20.86
CA GLN A 105 2.77 7.87 -20.17
C GLN A 105 3.65 8.55 -19.12
N ARG A 106 3.71 9.87 -19.17
CA ARG A 106 4.48 10.68 -18.22
C ARG A 106 3.67 10.93 -16.96
N LEU A 107 4.31 10.71 -15.81
CA LEU A 107 3.72 11.07 -14.52
C LEU A 107 4.00 12.55 -14.22
N PRO A 108 3.04 13.28 -13.62
CA PRO A 108 3.25 14.69 -13.23
C PRO A 108 4.13 14.81 -11.97
N ILE A 109 5.15 13.99 -11.87
CA ILE A 109 6.00 13.83 -10.70
C ILE A 109 7.44 13.79 -11.16
N LYS A 110 8.29 14.63 -10.55
CA LYS A 110 9.75 14.64 -10.78
C LYS A 110 10.48 14.12 -9.55
N LEU A 111 11.52 13.34 -9.79
CA LEU A 111 12.48 12.97 -8.76
C LEU A 111 13.33 14.19 -8.38
N GLY A 112 13.65 14.35 -7.10
CA GLY A 112 14.61 15.36 -6.66
C GLY A 112 16.03 15.04 -7.14
N ILE A 113 16.85 16.07 -7.20
CA ILE A 113 18.16 16.15 -7.90
C ILE A 113 19.21 15.10 -7.44
N ALA A 114 18.98 14.37 -6.36
CA ALA A 114 19.97 13.42 -5.81
C ALA A 114 20.04 12.06 -6.53
N SER A 115 19.18 11.80 -7.50
CA SER A 115 19.10 10.49 -8.15
C SER A 115 19.55 10.53 -9.61
N ASN A 116 20.85 10.62 -9.83
CA ASN A 116 21.48 10.38 -11.15
C ASN A 116 21.42 8.87 -11.51
N ARG A 117 20.27 8.23 -11.33
CA ARG A 117 20.10 6.78 -11.51
C ARG A 117 19.09 6.51 -12.62
N THR A 118 19.61 6.25 -13.80
CA THR A 118 18.90 5.50 -14.84
C THR A 118 18.64 4.08 -14.33
N GLY A 119 17.61 3.89 -13.54
CA GLY A 119 17.25 2.59 -12.94
C GLY A 119 15.85 2.14 -13.37
N LYS A 120 15.63 0.84 -13.31
CA LYS A 120 14.30 0.25 -13.38
C LYS A 120 13.73 0.22 -11.96
N TRP A 121 12.59 0.87 -11.77
CA TRP A 121 11.99 1.03 -10.46
C TRP A 121 10.58 0.45 -10.44
N LEU A 122 10.14 0.02 -9.26
CA LEU A 122 8.73 -0.17 -8.99
C LEU A 122 8.22 1.04 -8.20
N MET A 123 7.21 1.69 -8.75
CA MET A 123 6.46 2.74 -8.07
C MET A 123 5.37 2.11 -7.23
N GLY A 124 5.42 2.33 -5.92
CA GLY A 124 4.44 1.87 -4.95
C GLY A 124 3.35 2.91 -4.72
N LEU A 125 2.10 2.51 -4.88
CA LEU A 125 0.92 3.34 -4.68
C LEU A 125 -0.12 2.60 -3.84
N ARG A 126 -0.51 3.15 -2.70
CA ARG A 126 -1.67 2.61 -1.98
C ARG A 126 -2.94 2.81 -2.79
N PRO A 127 -3.89 1.87 -2.79
CA PRO A 127 -5.13 1.97 -3.57
C PRO A 127 -5.92 3.26 -3.33
N GLU A 128 -5.90 3.78 -2.11
CA GLU A 128 -6.57 5.02 -1.70
C GLU A 128 -5.83 6.30 -2.10
N THR A 129 -4.56 6.19 -2.51
CA THR A 129 -3.76 7.34 -2.97
C THR A 129 -3.90 7.62 -4.46
N VAL A 130 -4.54 6.70 -5.17
CA VAL A 130 -4.85 6.82 -6.59
C VAL A 130 -6.30 7.26 -6.74
N VAL A 131 -6.52 8.40 -7.35
CA VAL A 131 -7.86 8.99 -7.44
C VAL A 131 -8.28 9.24 -8.88
N LEU A 132 -9.60 9.15 -9.14
CA LEU A 132 -10.18 9.54 -10.41
C LEU A 132 -10.04 11.04 -10.61
N ALA A 133 -9.64 11.47 -11.80
CA ALA A 133 -9.43 12.86 -12.15
C ALA A 133 -9.81 13.17 -13.61
N GLN A 134 -9.89 14.44 -13.96
CA GLN A 134 -10.08 14.85 -15.36
C GLN A 134 -8.77 14.84 -16.15
N THR A 135 -7.64 14.95 -15.45
CA THR A 135 -6.29 14.92 -16.03
C THR A 135 -5.45 13.89 -15.31
N GLY A 136 -4.39 13.37 -15.94
CA GLY A 136 -3.51 12.38 -15.37
C GLY A 136 -3.24 11.22 -16.32
N VAL A 137 -2.78 10.09 -15.78
CA VAL A 137 -2.51 8.90 -16.57
C VAL A 137 -3.79 8.16 -16.93
N THR A 138 -3.83 7.58 -18.13
CA THR A 138 -4.99 6.83 -18.62
C THR A 138 -4.90 5.38 -18.20
N ALA A 139 -5.97 4.85 -17.64
CA ALA A 139 -6.15 3.45 -17.32
C ALA A 139 -7.46 2.93 -17.88
N THR A 140 -7.56 1.61 -18.07
CA THR A 140 -8.79 0.95 -18.53
C THR A 140 -9.36 0.11 -17.39
N VAL A 141 -10.63 0.30 -17.07
CA VAL A 141 -11.35 -0.46 -16.05
C VAL A 141 -11.51 -1.92 -16.51
N GLU A 142 -11.11 -2.88 -15.67
CA GLU A 142 -11.36 -4.32 -15.87
C GLU A 142 -12.64 -4.75 -15.15
N SER A 143 -12.79 -4.31 -13.90
CA SER A 143 -13.96 -4.62 -13.08
C SER A 143 -14.10 -3.62 -11.94
N SER A 144 -15.27 -3.58 -11.32
CA SER A 144 -15.53 -2.82 -10.11
C SER A 144 -16.25 -3.68 -9.08
N GLU A 145 -15.87 -3.54 -7.81
CA GLU A 145 -16.50 -4.19 -6.67
C GLU A 145 -17.06 -3.13 -5.71
N ASN A 146 -18.32 -3.28 -5.35
CA ASN A 146 -18.95 -2.43 -4.33
C ASN A 146 -18.94 -3.16 -2.98
N LEU A 147 -18.15 -2.65 -2.05
CA LEU A 147 -18.00 -3.23 -0.70
C LEU A 147 -18.93 -2.60 0.34
N GLY A 148 -19.93 -1.82 -0.11
CA GLY A 148 -20.90 -1.16 0.75
C GLY A 148 -20.42 0.21 1.23
N SER A 149 -19.32 0.30 1.94
CA SER A 149 -18.74 1.56 2.42
C SER A 149 -17.88 2.28 1.38
N HIS A 150 -17.29 1.55 0.44
CA HIS A 150 -16.41 2.05 -0.61
C HIS A 150 -16.46 1.12 -1.82
N SER A 151 -15.83 1.52 -2.92
CA SER A 151 -15.70 0.69 -4.12
C SER A 151 -14.23 0.45 -4.46
N LEU A 152 -13.93 -0.74 -4.98
CA LEU A 152 -12.64 -1.04 -5.57
C LEU A 152 -12.77 -1.08 -7.09
N LEU A 153 -11.92 -0.35 -7.78
CA LEU A 153 -11.76 -0.45 -9.23
C LEU A 153 -10.48 -1.21 -9.54
N TYR A 154 -10.61 -2.25 -10.32
CA TYR A 154 -9.49 -2.99 -10.89
C TYR A 154 -9.27 -2.47 -12.30
N CYS A 155 -8.07 -1.95 -12.56
CA CYS A 155 -7.75 -1.26 -13.80
C CYS A 155 -6.46 -1.81 -14.40
N GLN A 156 -6.35 -1.73 -15.73
CA GLN A 156 -5.09 -1.88 -16.44
C GLN A 156 -4.45 -0.49 -16.61
N LEU A 157 -3.28 -0.30 -16.04
CA LEU A 157 -2.46 0.90 -16.16
C LEU A 157 -1.10 0.51 -16.72
N ALA A 158 -0.80 0.95 -17.93
CA ALA A 158 0.47 0.64 -18.63
C ALA A 158 0.81 -0.88 -18.66
N GLY A 159 -0.20 -1.73 -18.88
CA GLY A 159 -0.04 -3.18 -18.91
C GLY A 159 0.09 -3.86 -17.54
N THR A 160 -0.04 -3.12 -16.46
CA THR A 160 0.00 -3.64 -15.09
C THR A 160 -1.33 -3.43 -14.39
N ARG A 161 -1.79 -4.43 -13.63
CA ARG A 161 -3.00 -4.30 -12.83
C ARG A 161 -2.79 -3.28 -11.72
N CYS A 162 -3.73 -2.34 -11.60
CA CYS A 162 -3.78 -1.31 -10.58
C CYS A 162 -5.15 -1.31 -9.90
N VAL A 163 -5.17 -1.30 -8.57
CA VAL A 163 -6.40 -1.23 -7.79
C VAL A 163 -6.54 0.18 -7.24
N VAL A 164 -7.73 0.76 -7.43
CA VAL A 164 -8.10 2.09 -6.92
C VAL A 164 -9.21 1.94 -5.90
N SER A 165 -9.02 2.49 -4.70
CA SER A 165 -10.05 2.51 -3.67
C SER A 165 -10.78 3.85 -3.69
N LEU A 166 -12.07 3.82 -3.99
CA LEU A 166 -12.93 5.00 -4.05
C LEU A 166 -13.81 5.08 -2.80
N ALA A 167 -13.77 6.21 -2.11
CA ALA A 167 -14.64 6.46 -0.96
C ALA A 167 -16.13 6.46 -1.33
N GLU A 168 -16.45 6.76 -2.59
CA GLU A 168 -17.81 6.76 -3.10
C GLU A 168 -18.16 5.43 -3.78
N ARG A 169 -19.46 5.10 -3.76
CA ARG A 169 -19.99 3.93 -4.47
C ARG A 169 -20.08 4.26 -5.95
N GLN A 170 -19.09 3.88 -6.71
CA GLN A 170 -19.09 4.02 -8.16
C GLN A 170 -19.07 2.65 -8.83
N HIS A 171 -19.87 2.51 -9.87
CA HIS A 171 -19.84 1.34 -10.73
C HIS A 171 -19.46 1.77 -12.14
N LEU A 172 -18.27 1.40 -12.56
CA LEU A 172 -17.77 1.65 -13.89
C LEU A 172 -17.73 0.34 -14.68
N MET A 173 -18.20 0.41 -15.93
CA MET A 173 -18.25 -0.76 -16.80
C MET A 173 -16.85 -1.17 -17.26
N PRO A 174 -16.58 -2.48 -17.41
CA PRO A 174 -15.36 -2.97 -18.05
C PRO A 174 -15.13 -2.30 -19.40
N GLY A 175 -13.89 -1.97 -19.72
CA GLY A 175 -13.49 -1.26 -20.92
C GLY A 175 -13.58 0.27 -20.83
N THR A 176 -14.18 0.84 -19.76
CA THR A 176 -14.22 2.28 -19.57
C THR A 176 -12.80 2.83 -19.39
N GLN A 177 -12.46 3.85 -20.18
CA GLN A 177 -11.22 4.61 -19.99
C GLN A 177 -11.40 5.67 -18.92
N ILE A 178 -10.49 5.70 -17.98
CA ILE A 178 -10.47 6.65 -16.87
C ILE A 178 -9.12 7.36 -16.82
N ARG A 179 -9.09 8.50 -16.15
CA ARG A 179 -7.86 9.21 -15.83
C ARG A 179 -7.62 9.16 -14.35
N LEU A 180 -6.36 8.87 -13.98
CA LEU A 180 -5.91 8.70 -12.61
C LEU A 180 -4.85 9.74 -12.29
N THR A 181 -4.95 10.32 -11.10
CA THR A 181 -3.88 11.11 -10.49
C THR A 181 -3.46 10.50 -9.16
N ILE A 182 -2.30 10.88 -8.66
CA ILE A 182 -1.64 10.26 -7.50
C ILE A 182 -1.45 11.34 -6.44
N HIS A 183 -1.91 11.09 -5.23
CA HIS A 183 -1.70 11.90 -4.03
C HIS A 183 -1.64 11.02 -2.78
N PRO A 184 -0.68 11.17 -1.88
CA PRO A 184 0.56 11.97 -1.94
C PRO A 184 1.61 11.39 -2.90
N ALA A 185 2.86 11.83 -2.78
CA ALA A 185 3.97 11.31 -3.58
C ALA A 185 4.11 9.77 -3.43
N PRO A 186 4.43 9.05 -4.52
CA PRO A 186 4.60 7.60 -4.51
C PRO A 186 5.84 7.16 -3.73
N LEU A 187 5.91 5.87 -3.42
CA LEU A 187 7.15 5.25 -2.98
C LEU A 187 7.90 4.67 -4.19
N LEU A 188 9.22 4.60 -4.11
CA LEU A 188 10.02 3.90 -5.11
C LEU A 188 10.78 2.74 -4.48
N PHE A 189 10.80 1.63 -5.20
CA PHE A 189 11.53 0.43 -4.83
C PHE A 189 12.47 0.05 -5.96
N ASP A 190 13.66 -0.32 -5.62
CA ASP A 190 14.62 -0.86 -6.57
C ASP A 190 14.21 -2.30 -6.94
N ILE A 191 14.13 -2.61 -8.23
CA ILE A 191 13.64 -3.91 -8.70
C ILE A 191 14.59 -5.05 -8.32
N GLU A 192 15.89 -4.80 -8.31
CA GLU A 192 16.88 -5.86 -8.09
C GLU A 192 17.00 -6.23 -6.61
N SER A 193 17.13 -5.22 -5.75
CA SER A 193 17.26 -5.43 -4.30
C SER A 193 15.92 -5.61 -3.59
N GLY A 194 14.82 -5.18 -4.20
CA GLY A 194 13.50 -5.12 -3.58
C GLY A 194 13.36 -4.07 -2.46
N GLN A 195 14.39 -3.26 -2.22
CA GLN A 195 14.42 -2.28 -1.13
C GLN A 195 13.84 -0.94 -1.54
N ARG A 196 13.20 -0.25 -0.58
CA ARG A 196 12.71 1.11 -0.79
C ARG A 196 13.88 2.07 -0.98
N GLN A 197 13.70 2.99 -1.91
CA GLN A 197 14.62 4.08 -2.15
C GLN A 197 14.08 5.37 -1.53
N LEU A 198 14.92 6.03 -0.73
CA LEU A 198 14.58 7.33 -0.16
C LEU A 198 14.86 8.41 -1.22
N VAL A 199 13.79 8.91 -1.81
CA VAL A 199 13.84 9.96 -2.82
C VAL A 199 12.91 11.11 -2.44
N SER A 200 13.28 12.32 -2.80
CA SER A 200 12.39 13.47 -2.75
C SER A 200 11.62 13.59 -4.06
N PHE A 201 10.41 14.11 -3.99
CA PHE A 201 9.57 14.37 -5.14
C PHE A 201 9.22 15.85 -5.21
N SER A 202 9.10 16.37 -6.45
CA SER A 202 8.49 17.66 -6.73
C SER A 202 7.37 17.47 -7.73
N GLN A 203 6.29 18.24 -7.59
CA GLN A 203 5.25 18.27 -8.62
C GLN A 203 5.74 19.05 -9.81
N THR A 204 5.42 18.56 -11.00
CA THR A 204 5.63 19.31 -12.22
C THR A 204 4.56 20.39 -12.30
N THR A 205 4.87 21.62 -11.89
CA THR A 205 4.02 22.78 -12.15
C THR A 205 3.90 22.95 -13.66
N LYS A 206 2.67 22.98 -14.19
CA LYS A 206 2.40 23.37 -15.57
C LYS A 206 2.58 24.86 -15.73
#